data_a594b6d00153765ee2d67b02a1421e0f
#
_entry.id   a594b6d00153765ee2d67b02a1421e0f
#
_cell.length_a   1.000
_cell.length_b   1.000
_cell.length_c   1.000
_cell.angle_alpha   90.00
_cell.angle_beta   90.00
_cell.angle_gamma   90.00
#
_symmetry.space_group_name_H-M   'P 1'
#
loop_
_entity.id
_entity.type
_entity.pdbx_description
1 polymer ?
#
loop_
_entity_poly.entity_id
_entity_poly.type
_entity_poly.pdbx_seq_one_letter_code
_entity_poly.pdbx_strand_id
1 'polypeptide(L)' 'MRASELRDYSDDALRDQIATARRDVFGLRMQHATGELDNTARLRGAKRELARALTIARQRGVDPNVKTRAPESNEGEDG' A
#
# COMPACT_ATOMS: atom_id res chain seq x y z
N MET A 1 -8.86 -0.77 8.27
CA MET A 1 -8.71 -2.22 8.16
C MET A 1 -7.82 -2.74 9.28
N ARG A 2 -8.19 -3.83 9.88
CA ARG A 2 -7.45 -4.34 11.01
C ARG A 2 -6.38 -5.31 10.58
N ALA A 3 -5.32 -5.43 11.39
CA ALA A 3 -4.25 -6.36 11.10
C ALA A 3 -4.76 -7.80 10.98
N SER A 4 -5.73 -8.18 11.83
CA SER A 4 -6.27 -9.53 11.78
C SER A 4 -6.96 -9.81 10.45
N GLU A 5 -7.61 -8.82 9.88
CA GLU A 5 -8.23 -8.97 8.58
C GLU A 5 -7.20 -9.12 7.48
N LEU A 6 -6.13 -8.34 7.58
CA LEU A 6 -5.07 -8.41 6.59
C LEU A 6 -4.35 -9.75 6.62
N ARG A 7 -4.26 -10.36 7.79
CA ARG A 7 -3.61 -11.66 7.90
C ARG A 7 -4.36 -12.77 7.18
N ASP A 8 -5.65 -12.57 6.95
CA ASP A 8 -6.46 -13.55 6.22
C ASP A 8 -6.34 -13.39 4.72
N TYR A 9 -5.69 -12.34 4.26
CA TYR A 9 -5.54 -12.11 2.83
C TYR A 9 -4.51 -13.06 2.24
N SER A 10 -4.75 -13.48 1.00
CA SER A 10 -3.71 -14.16 0.25
C SER A 10 -2.59 -13.17 -0.06
N ASP A 11 -1.45 -13.68 -0.49
CA ASP A 11 -0.32 -12.82 -0.83
C ASP A 11 -0.70 -11.84 -1.94
N ASP A 12 -1.42 -12.31 -2.95
CA ASP A 12 -1.86 -11.44 -4.05
C ASP A 12 -2.82 -10.38 -3.56
N ALA A 13 -3.79 -10.78 -2.73
CA ALA A 13 -4.75 -9.82 -2.20
C ALA A 13 -4.05 -8.79 -1.32
N LEU A 14 -3.05 -9.23 -0.57
CA LEU A 14 -2.30 -8.32 0.28
C LEU A 14 -1.53 -7.30 -0.57
N ARG A 15 -0.90 -7.75 -1.66
CA ARG A 15 -0.21 -6.84 -2.56
C ARG A 15 -1.17 -5.84 -3.19
N ASP A 16 -2.36 -6.30 -3.58
CA ASP A 16 -3.37 -5.40 -4.13
C ASP A 16 -3.80 -4.37 -3.10
N GLN A 17 -3.97 -4.80 -1.85
CA GLN A 17 -4.35 -3.88 -0.79
C GLN A 17 -3.26 -2.82 -0.58
N ILE A 18 -2.00 -3.23 -0.62
CA ILE A 18 -0.89 -2.30 -0.47
C ILE A 18 -0.88 -1.29 -1.63
N ALA A 19 -1.09 -1.77 -2.85
CA ALA A 19 -1.12 -0.88 -4.00
C ALA A 19 -2.25 0.13 -3.89
N THR A 20 -3.41 -0.31 -3.45
CA THR A 20 -4.56 0.57 -3.24
C THR A 20 -4.25 1.60 -2.16
N ALA A 21 -3.66 1.14 -1.05
CA ALA A 21 -3.34 2.05 0.05
C ALA A 21 -2.31 3.10 -0.37
N ARG A 22 -1.34 2.71 -1.19
CA ARG A 22 -0.36 3.67 -1.70
C ARG A 22 -1.02 4.71 -2.57
N ARG A 23 -1.95 4.29 -3.39
CA ARG A 23 -2.68 5.21 -4.25
C ARG A 23 -3.51 6.19 -3.42
N ASP A 24 -4.14 5.68 -2.36
CA ASP A 24 -4.92 6.53 -1.48
C ASP A 24 -4.05 7.57 -0.80
N VAL A 25 -2.90 7.15 -0.27
CA VAL A 25 -1.98 8.08 0.38
C VAL A 25 -1.51 9.13 -0.61
N PHE A 26 -1.16 8.72 -1.81
CA PHE A 26 -0.69 9.65 -2.81
C PHE A 26 -1.77 10.69 -3.15
N GLY A 27 -3.01 10.23 -3.36
CA GLY A 27 -4.10 11.13 -3.67
C GLY A 27 -4.36 12.12 -2.56
N LEU A 28 -4.34 11.65 -1.30
CA LEU A 28 -4.57 12.53 -0.16
C LEU A 28 -3.42 13.51 0.01
N ARG A 29 -2.19 13.09 -0.28
CA ARG A 29 -1.06 14.02 -0.23
C ARG A 29 -1.21 15.12 -1.27
N MET A 30 -1.67 14.77 -2.47
CA MET A 30 -1.88 15.76 -3.51
C MET A 30 -2.96 16.75 -3.11
N GLN A 31 -4.05 16.26 -2.51
CA GLN A 31 -5.11 17.15 -2.05
C GLN A 31 -4.60 18.09 -0.97
N HIS A 32 -3.78 17.59 -0.08
CA HIS A 32 -3.20 18.43 0.98
C HIS A 32 -2.28 19.48 0.38
N ALA A 33 -1.47 19.08 -0.60
CA ALA A 33 -0.52 20.01 -1.22
C ALA A 33 -1.22 21.13 -1.96
N THR A 34 -2.40 20.86 -2.51
CA THR A 34 -3.15 21.90 -3.25
C THR A 34 -4.11 22.69 -2.37
N GLY A 35 -4.12 22.38 -1.08
CA GLY A 35 -5.00 23.09 -0.15
C GLY A 35 -6.44 22.57 -0.12
N GLU A 36 -6.73 21.50 -0.84
CA GLU A 36 -8.07 20.95 -0.86
C GLU A 36 -8.40 20.12 0.37
N LEU A 37 -7.39 19.61 1.05
CA LEU A 37 -7.58 18.77 2.22
C LEU A 37 -7.24 19.57 3.46
N ASP A 38 -8.26 20.04 4.17
CA ASP A 38 -8.05 20.83 5.37
C ASP A 38 -7.69 19.97 6.57
N ASN A 39 -8.33 18.80 6.64
CA ASN A 39 -8.15 17.91 7.78
C ASN A 39 -7.20 16.77 7.41
N THR A 40 -6.05 16.74 8.06
CA THR A 40 -5.05 15.74 7.75
C THR A 40 -5.30 14.40 8.41
N ALA A 41 -6.39 14.26 9.17
CA ALA A 41 -6.70 12.99 9.83
C ALA A 41 -6.86 11.85 8.81
N ARG A 42 -7.48 12.14 7.68
CA ARG A 42 -7.65 11.12 6.63
C ARG A 42 -6.31 10.68 6.07
N LEU A 43 -5.40 11.61 5.87
CA LEU A 43 -4.07 11.28 5.37
C LEU A 43 -3.32 10.42 6.39
N ARG A 44 -3.38 10.81 7.66
CA ARG A 44 -2.72 10.04 8.72
C ARG A 44 -3.30 8.64 8.82
N GLY A 45 -4.64 8.53 8.70
CA GLY A 45 -5.29 7.23 8.73
C GLY A 45 -4.87 6.35 7.57
N ALA A 46 -4.79 6.93 6.38
CA ALA A 46 -4.37 6.19 5.21
C ALA A 46 -2.92 5.73 5.33
N LYS A 47 -2.06 6.59 5.85
CA LYS A 47 -0.65 6.22 6.07
C LYS A 47 -0.52 5.10 7.08
N ARG A 48 -1.35 5.14 8.12
CA ARG A 48 -1.34 4.08 9.14
C ARG A 48 -1.77 2.75 8.55
N GLU A 49 -2.80 2.77 7.72
CA GLU A 49 -3.26 1.53 7.07
C GLU A 49 -2.21 0.98 6.13
N LEU A 50 -1.57 1.85 5.38
CA LEU A 50 -0.49 1.42 4.50
C LEU A 50 0.64 0.79 5.31
N ALA A 51 1.03 1.43 6.40
CA ALA A 51 2.10 0.92 7.23
C ALA A 51 1.74 -0.44 7.82
N ARG A 52 0.48 -0.62 8.21
CA ARG A 52 0.01 -1.89 8.76
C ARG A 52 0.09 -2.98 7.71
N ALA A 53 -0.37 -2.69 6.49
CA ALA A 53 -0.31 -3.68 5.41
C ALA A 53 1.13 -4.03 5.07
N LEU A 54 2.01 -3.05 5.04
CA LEU A 54 3.43 -3.31 4.78
C LEU A 54 4.06 -4.16 5.86
N THR A 55 3.67 -3.93 7.12
CA THR A 55 4.18 -4.71 8.23
C THR A 55 3.76 -6.18 8.08
N ILE A 56 2.49 -6.42 7.75
CA ILE A 56 2.01 -7.78 7.55
C ILE A 56 2.75 -8.45 6.40
N ALA A 57 2.94 -7.73 5.30
CA ALA A 57 3.66 -8.28 4.16
C ALA A 57 5.08 -8.66 4.54
N ARG A 58 5.73 -7.80 5.31
CA ARG A 58 7.10 -8.07 5.76
C ARG A 58 7.16 -9.29 6.66
N GLN A 59 6.18 -9.45 7.55
CA GLN A 59 6.14 -10.61 8.43
C GLN A 59 5.95 -11.91 7.66
N ARG A 60 5.25 -11.84 6.54
CA ARG A 60 5.00 -13.02 5.71
C ARG A 60 6.10 -13.26 4.69
N GLY A 61 7.02 -12.34 4.55
CA GLY A 61 8.06 -12.45 3.53
C GLY A 61 7.55 -12.12 2.14
N VAL A 62 6.46 -11.38 2.05
CA VAL A 62 5.90 -10.97 0.78
C VAL A 62 6.49 -9.63 0.38
N ASP A 63 7.02 -9.54 -0.84
CA ASP A 63 7.53 -8.27 -1.34
C ASP A 63 6.36 -7.48 -1.93
N PRO A 64 6.00 -6.36 -1.34
CA PRO A 64 4.85 -5.60 -1.82
C PRO A 64 5.06 -4.95 -3.18
N ASN A 65 6.31 -4.87 -3.61
CA ASN A 65 6.62 -4.22 -4.89
C ASN A 65 6.68 -5.19 -6.05
N VAL A 66 6.56 -6.49 -5.79
CA VAL A 66 6.66 -7.50 -6.83
C VAL A 66 5.30 -8.08 -7.10
N LYS A 67 4.90 -8.11 -8.34
CA LYS A 67 3.66 -8.75 -8.70
C LYS A 67 3.88 -10.21 -8.89
N THR A 68 2.89 -10.96 -8.51
CA THR A 68 3.01 -12.39 -8.44
C THR A 68 3.41 -13.02 -9.74
N ARG A 69 2.91 -12.50 -10.82
CA ARG A 69 3.21 -13.13 -12.03
C ARG A 69 3.94 -12.27 -12.94
N ALA A 70 4.52 -11.27 -12.57
CA ALA A 70 5.21 -10.39 -13.46
C ALA A 70 6.67 -10.59 -13.38
N PRO A 71 7.15 -11.67 -13.69
CA PRO A 71 8.57 -11.84 -13.55
C PRO A 71 9.26 -11.08 -14.59
N GLU A 72 8.77 -10.81 -15.52
CA GLU A 72 9.49 -10.12 -16.41
C GLU A 72 9.53 -8.74 -16.18
N SER A 73 9.64 -8.61 -16.07
CA SER A 73 9.93 -7.55 -15.91
C SER A 73 10.58 -6.80 -15.56
N ASN A 74 10.79 -6.95 -15.54
CA ASN A 74 11.30 -6.23 -15.31
C ASN A 74 12.13 -5.78 -15.27
N GLU A 75 12.43 -6.08 -15.56
CA GLU A 75 13.17 -5.83 -15.53
C GLU A 75 13.67 -4.98 -15.43
N GLY A 76 13.87 -4.93 -15.49
CA GLY A 76 14.37 -4.17 -15.31
C GLY A 76 14.30 -3.17 -15.33
N GLU A 77 13.95 -3.09 -15.49
CA GLU A 77 13.91 -2.23 -15.37
C GLU A 77 14.20 -1.50 -14.93
N ASP A 78 14.36 -1.55 -14.84
CA ASP A 78 14.65 -0.89 -14.28
C ASP A 78 14.99 -0.37 -14.00
N GLY A 79 15.07 -0.49 -14.25
CA GLY A 79 15.63 -0.09 -13.99
C GLY A 79 15.92 0.15 -13.81
#